data_c9451017bb167ddca71981a79492f135
#
_entry.id   c9451017bb167ddca71981a79492f135
#
_cell.length_a   1.000
_cell.length_b   1.000
_cell.length_c   1.000
_cell.angle_alpha   90.00
_cell.angle_beta   90.00
_cell.angle_gamma   90.00
#
_symmetry.space_group_name_H-M   'P 1'
#
loop_
_entity.id
_entity.type
_entity.pdbx_description
1 polymer ?
#
loop_
_entity_poly.entity_id
_entity_poly.type
_entity_poly.pdbx_seq_one_letter_code
_entity_poly.pdbx_strand_id
1 'polypeptide(L)'
;MFDGDRLAVSKVGSRQVHGRSAAGGWSQQRFARRREGQVRVALAAAADLAATLLVPVAATLDAVVLGGDRRSVDTVLADVRLAPLRPLVVPPLLDVPDPRKAVLDSAPARFRAVRIVLVDPPTADGRTRLDSPNG
;
A
#
# COMPACT_ATOMS: atom_id res chain seq x y z
N MET A 1 10.52 3.44 -9.53
CA MET A 1 11.45 2.31 -9.63
C MET A 1 12.71 2.66 -8.87
N PHE A 2 13.18 1.75 -8.06
CA PHE A 2 14.40 1.90 -7.26
C PHE A 2 15.45 0.90 -7.74
N ASP A 3 16.71 1.32 -7.64
CA ASP A 3 17.90 0.49 -7.77
C ASP A 3 18.62 0.57 -6.41
N GLY A 4 18.49 -0.50 -5.61
CA GLY A 4 18.81 -0.43 -4.20
C GLY A 4 17.96 0.64 -3.48
N ASP A 5 18.61 1.63 -2.88
CA ASP A 5 17.96 2.76 -2.22
C ASP A 5 17.79 3.99 -3.13
N ARG A 6 18.38 3.94 -4.32
CA ARG A 6 18.37 5.04 -5.26
C ARG A 6 17.08 5.05 -6.09
N LEU A 7 16.37 6.17 -6.08
CA LEU A 7 15.23 6.38 -6.98
C LEU A 7 15.75 6.60 -8.42
N ALA A 8 15.60 5.58 -9.26
CA ALA A 8 16.04 5.62 -10.64
C ALA A 8 15.00 6.28 -11.57
N VAL A 9 13.72 5.92 -11.42
CA VAL A 9 12.63 6.49 -12.23
C VAL A 9 11.43 6.73 -11.33
N SER A 10 10.83 7.92 -11.47
CA SER A 10 9.56 8.24 -10.83
C SER A 10 8.67 9.04 -11.78
N LYS A 11 7.38 8.84 -11.65
CA LYS A 11 6.35 9.65 -12.29
C LYS A 11 5.22 9.87 -11.31
N VAL A 12 4.77 11.10 -11.20
CA VAL A 12 3.58 11.46 -10.42
C VAL A 12 2.49 11.83 -11.40
N GLY A 13 1.37 11.10 -11.33
CA GLY A 13 0.15 11.48 -12.02
C GLY A 13 -0.73 12.26 -11.04
N SER A 14 -1.06 13.51 -11.35
CA SER A 14 -2.05 14.28 -10.59
C SER A 14 -3.37 14.30 -11.34
N ARG A 15 -4.42 13.75 -10.72
CA ARG A 15 -5.79 13.97 -11.13
C ARG A 15 -6.60 14.42 -9.92
N GLN A 16 -7.21 15.58 -10.02
CA GLN A 16 -8.07 16.09 -8.95
C GLN A 16 -9.31 15.21 -8.81
N VAL A 17 -9.44 14.57 -7.66
CA VAL A 17 -10.70 14.00 -7.19
C VAL A 17 -11.26 15.01 -6.19
N HIS A 18 -12.36 15.66 -6.54
CA HIS A 18 -12.98 16.65 -5.66
C HIS A 18 -13.40 16.01 -4.33
N GLY A 19 -13.03 16.67 -3.22
CA GLY A 19 -13.35 16.25 -1.88
C GLY A 19 -14.86 16.25 -1.59
N ARG A 20 -15.25 15.70 -0.44
CA ARG A 20 -16.63 15.68 0.03
C ARG A 20 -17.15 17.11 0.25
N SER A 21 -18.18 17.51 -0.52
CA SER A 21 -19.05 18.61 -0.17
C SER A 21 -20.24 18.05 0.60
N ALA A 22 -20.46 18.54 1.80
CA ALA A 22 -21.64 18.22 2.59
C ALA A 22 -22.81 19.12 2.11
N ALA A 23 -23.58 18.62 1.14
CA ALA A 23 -24.85 19.22 0.77
C ALA A 23 -25.86 18.09 0.55
N GLY A 24 -26.98 18.16 1.26
CA GLY A 24 -27.98 17.10 1.32
C GLY A 24 -28.88 17.04 0.08
N GLY A 25 -29.48 15.88 -0.14
CA GLY A 25 -30.54 15.65 -1.09
C GLY A 25 -30.11 15.07 -2.44
N TRP A 26 -30.90 15.26 -3.47
CA TRP A 26 -30.74 14.76 -4.83
C TRP A 26 -29.36 15.07 -5.48
N SER A 27 -28.68 16.07 -4.98
CA SER A 27 -27.31 16.39 -5.39
C SER A 27 -26.30 15.34 -4.95
N GLN A 28 -26.50 14.61 -3.85
CA GLN A 28 -25.56 13.61 -3.35
C GLN A 28 -25.36 12.45 -4.33
N GLN A 29 -26.43 11.96 -4.96
CA GLN A 29 -26.33 10.87 -5.96
C GLN A 29 -25.56 11.31 -7.20
N ARG A 30 -25.77 12.54 -7.67
CA ARG A 30 -25.03 13.08 -8.83
C ARG A 30 -23.56 13.29 -8.48
N PHE A 31 -23.25 13.76 -7.28
CA PHE A 31 -21.87 13.91 -6.80
C PHE A 31 -21.19 12.55 -6.60
N ALA A 32 -21.89 11.55 -6.07
CA ALA A 32 -21.35 10.19 -5.91
C ALA A 32 -20.98 9.59 -7.28
N ARG A 33 -21.88 9.63 -8.26
CA ARG A 33 -21.61 9.14 -9.63
C ARG A 33 -20.45 9.86 -10.30
N ARG A 34 -20.36 11.19 -10.13
CA ARG A 34 -19.25 11.99 -10.69
C ARG A 34 -17.92 11.58 -10.04
N ARG A 35 -17.91 11.40 -8.72
CA ARG A 35 -16.73 10.97 -7.97
C ARG A 35 -16.27 9.57 -8.40
N GLU A 36 -17.20 8.62 -8.53
CA GLU A 36 -16.90 7.27 -9.02
C GLU A 36 -16.30 7.31 -10.43
N GLY A 37 -16.85 8.15 -11.31
CA GLY A 37 -16.28 8.38 -12.65
C GLY A 37 -14.85 8.93 -12.60
N GLN A 38 -14.59 9.90 -11.72
CA GLN A 38 -13.26 10.47 -11.54
C GLN A 38 -12.26 9.46 -10.98
N VAL A 39 -12.67 8.65 -9.99
CA VAL A 39 -11.83 7.57 -9.43
C VAL A 39 -11.51 6.55 -10.53
N ARG A 40 -12.48 6.10 -11.31
CA ARG A 40 -12.24 5.16 -12.40
C ARG A 40 -11.24 5.69 -13.42
N VAL A 41 -11.36 6.96 -13.83
CA VAL A 41 -10.41 7.62 -14.75
C VAL A 41 -9.02 7.71 -14.13
N ALA A 42 -8.92 8.01 -12.83
CA ALA A 42 -7.65 8.07 -12.13
C ALA A 42 -6.97 6.69 -12.04
N LEU A 43 -7.73 5.63 -11.76
CA LEU A 43 -7.20 4.27 -11.69
C LEU A 43 -6.77 3.76 -13.07
N ALA A 44 -7.54 4.06 -14.14
CA ALA A 44 -7.14 3.75 -15.50
C ALA A 44 -5.82 4.44 -15.88
N ALA A 45 -5.68 5.72 -15.55
CA ALA A 45 -4.44 6.45 -15.79
C ALA A 45 -3.25 5.90 -14.97
N ALA A 46 -3.49 5.39 -13.77
CA ALA A 46 -2.48 4.71 -12.98
C ALA A 46 -2.06 3.38 -13.64
N ALA A 47 -2.99 2.61 -14.16
CA ALA A 47 -2.70 1.39 -14.92
C ALA A 47 -1.90 1.69 -16.19
N ASP A 48 -2.27 2.74 -16.95
CA ASP A 48 -1.54 3.19 -18.15
C ASP A 48 -0.10 3.54 -17.80
N LEU A 49 0.09 4.29 -16.72
CA LEU A 49 1.41 4.70 -16.27
C LEU A 49 2.27 3.50 -15.84
N ALA A 50 1.69 2.59 -15.05
CA ALA A 50 2.37 1.37 -14.63
C ALA A 50 2.73 0.49 -15.82
N ALA A 51 1.81 0.32 -16.78
CA ALA A 51 2.08 -0.44 -18.01
C ALA A 51 3.24 0.19 -18.82
N THR A 52 3.24 1.49 -18.96
CA THR A 52 4.27 2.20 -19.75
C THR A 52 5.65 2.14 -19.09
N LEU A 53 5.72 2.27 -17.76
CA LEU A 53 7.00 2.37 -17.06
C LEU A 53 7.58 1.04 -16.60
N LEU A 54 6.72 0.09 -16.20
CA LEU A 54 7.18 -1.12 -15.51
C LEU A 54 7.13 -2.38 -16.38
N VAL A 55 6.14 -2.50 -17.26
CA VAL A 55 6.02 -3.70 -18.10
C VAL A 55 7.21 -3.91 -19.02
N PRO A 56 7.77 -2.87 -19.70
CA PRO A 56 8.94 -3.06 -20.57
C PRO A 56 10.18 -3.56 -19.83
N VAL A 57 10.26 -3.33 -18.53
CA VAL A 57 11.40 -3.73 -17.69
C VAL A 57 11.05 -4.84 -16.69
N ALA A 58 9.89 -5.46 -16.81
CA ALA A 58 9.39 -6.45 -15.85
C ALA A 58 10.38 -7.59 -15.60
N ALA A 59 11.09 -8.05 -16.65
CA ALA A 59 12.08 -9.11 -16.54
C ALA A 59 13.33 -8.74 -15.73
N THR A 60 13.56 -7.45 -15.47
CA THR A 60 14.71 -6.94 -14.70
C THR A 60 14.32 -6.51 -13.28
N LEU A 61 13.04 -6.60 -12.92
CA LEU A 61 12.56 -6.25 -11.61
C LEU A 61 12.65 -7.45 -10.66
N ASP A 62 13.25 -7.25 -9.50
CA ASP A 62 13.30 -8.27 -8.44
C ASP A 62 11.96 -8.37 -7.71
N ALA A 63 11.28 -7.25 -7.52
CA ALA A 63 10.01 -7.19 -6.80
C ALA A 63 9.18 -5.94 -7.16
N VAL A 64 7.88 -6.05 -7.00
CA VAL A 64 6.92 -4.95 -7.08
C VAL A 64 6.26 -4.78 -5.72
N VAL A 65 6.46 -3.62 -5.11
CA VAL A 65 5.84 -3.25 -3.82
C VAL A 65 4.66 -2.33 -4.10
N LEU A 66 3.54 -2.65 -3.49
CA LEU A 66 2.30 -1.91 -3.64
C LEU A 66 2.07 -0.97 -2.47
N GLY A 67 1.41 0.14 -2.71
CA GLY A 67 1.02 1.07 -1.65
C GLY A 67 -0.29 1.78 -1.96
N GLY A 68 -1.04 2.12 -0.91
CA GLY A 68 -2.30 2.82 -1.00
C GLY A 68 -3.51 1.98 -0.61
N ASP A 69 -4.70 2.42 -1.03
CA ASP A 69 -5.95 1.72 -0.76
C ASP A 69 -6.02 0.38 -1.51
N ARG A 70 -6.33 -0.69 -0.78
CA ARG A 70 -6.35 -2.07 -1.28
C ARG A 70 -7.24 -2.23 -2.51
N ARG A 71 -8.46 -1.69 -2.47
CA ARG A 71 -9.41 -1.84 -3.58
C ARG A 71 -8.92 -1.13 -4.84
N SER A 72 -8.36 0.05 -4.68
CA SER A 72 -7.77 0.81 -5.78
C SER A 72 -6.59 0.08 -6.40
N VAL A 73 -5.71 -0.47 -5.60
CA VAL A 73 -4.56 -1.25 -6.04
C VAL A 73 -5.00 -2.52 -6.78
N ASP A 74 -5.96 -3.28 -6.22
CA ASP A 74 -6.50 -4.48 -6.86
C ASP A 74 -7.15 -4.15 -8.21
N THR A 75 -7.85 -3.01 -8.31
CA THR A 75 -8.46 -2.54 -9.58
C THR A 75 -7.39 -2.23 -10.62
N VAL A 76 -6.31 -1.56 -10.25
CA VAL A 76 -5.18 -1.27 -11.16
C VAL A 76 -4.51 -2.57 -11.62
N LEU A 77 -4.21 -3.50 -10.69
CA LEU A 77 -3.57 -4.76 -11.02
C LEU A 77 -4.45 -5.72 -11.84
N ALA A 78 -5.77 -5.51 -11.85
CA ALA A 78 -6.69 -6.27 -12.70
C ALA A 78 -6.50 -5.97 -14.19
N ASP A 79 -5.86 -4.86 -14.56
CA ASP A 79 -5.56 -4.54 -15.95
C ASP A 79 -4.69 -5.63 -16.58
N VAL A 80 -5.13 -6.16 -17.71
CA VAL A 80 -4.48 -7.28 -18.40
C VAL A 80 -3.03 -6.97 -18.80
N ARG A 81 -2.72 -5.71 -19.10
CA ARG A 81 -1.38 -5.27 -19.47
C ARG A 81 -0.37 -5.40 -18.33
N LEU A 82 -0.85 -5.41 -17.07
CA LEU A 82 -0.02 -5.56 -15.88
C LEU A 82 0.18 -7.02 -15.46
N ALA A 83 -0.31 -7.98 -16.24
CA ALA A 83 -0.13 -9.40 -15.96
C ALA A 83 1.34 -9.80 -15.69
N PRO A 84 2.35 -9.28 -16.42
CA PRO A 84 3.75 -9.60 -16.14
C PRO A 84 4.27 -9.13 -14.77
N LEU A 85 3.61 -8.15 -14.15
CA LEU A 85 4.02 -7.61 -12.84
C LEU A 85 3.44 -8.39 -11.67
N ARG A 86 2.32 -9.12 -11.86
CA ARG A 86 1.62 -9.81 -10.78
C ARG A 86 2.48 -10.83 -10.02
N PRO A 87 3.28 -11.68 -10.69
CA PRO A 87 4.14 -12.63 -10.00
C PRO A 87 5.24 -11.98 -9.16
N LEU A 88 5.58 -10.72 -9.48
CA LEU A 88 6.62 -9.95 -8.81
C LEU A 88 6.11 -9.20 -7.57
N VAL A 89 4.79 -9.18 -7.36
CA VAL A 89 4.19 -8.47 -6.22
C VAL A 89 4.55 -9.16 -4.92
N VAL A 90 5.15 -8.40 -4.01
CA VAL A 90 5.56 -8.88 -2.69
C VAL A 90 4.90 -8.07 -1.57
N PRO A 91 4.61 -8.71 -0.41
CA PRO A 91 4.12 -8.00 0.76
C PRO A 91 5.22 -7.13 1.38
N PRO A 92 4.87 -6.16 2.25
CA PRO A 92 3.52 -5.75 2.60
C PRO A 92 2.90 -4.75 1.61
N LEU A 93 1.57 -4.60 1.66
CA LEU A 93 0.91 -3.42 1.08
C LEU A 93 1.24 -2.23 1.97
N LEU A 94 1.94 -1.23 1.44
CA LEU A 94 2.31 -0.04 2.21
C LEU A 94 1.10 0.87 2.41
N ASP A 95 0.91 1.32 3.65
CA ASP A 95 -0.06 2.36 3.93
C ASP A 95 0.45 3.71 3.39
N VAL A 96 -0.31 4.30 2.47
CA VAL A 96 0.03 5.57 1.80
C VAL A 96 -1.20 6.48 1.87
N PRO A 97 -1.38 7.21 2.98
CA PRO A 97 -2.55 8.08 3.15
C PRO A 97 -2.53 9.28 2.20
N ASP A 98 -1.36 9.77 1.84
CA ASP A 98 -1.18 10.91 0.93
C ASP A 98 0.00 10.63 -0.02
N PRO A 99 -0.24 10.37 -1.32
CA PRO A 99 0.78 9.98 -2.27
C PRO A 99 1.64 11.19 -2.71
N ARG A 100 2.54 11.63 -1.85
CA ARG A 100 3.54 12.66 -2.15
C ARG A 100 4.90 12.05 -2.48
N LYS A 101 5.75 12.86 -3.14
CA LYS A 101 7.12 12.44 -3.46
C LYS A 101 7.90 11.97 -2.23
N ALA A 102 7.76 12.66 -1.10
CA ALA A 102 8.43 12.26 0.15
C ALA A 102 8.03 10.85 0.64
N VAL A 103 6.78 10.44 0.42
CA VAL A 103 6.33 9.07 0.74
C VAL A 103 6.99 8.06 -0.19
N LEU A 104 7.11 8.39 -1.48
CA LEU A 104 7.84 7.53 -2.42
C LEU A 104 9.31 7.43 -2.03
N ASP A 105 9.97 8.53 -1.71
CA ASP A 105 11.38 8.54 -1.30
C ASP A 105 11.62 7.70 -0.03
N SER A 106 10.64 7.61 0.88
CA SER A 106 10.71 6.78 2.10
C SER A 106 10.34 5.30 1.88
N ALA A 107 9.81 4.94 0.72
CA ALA A 107 9.29 3.60 0.46
C ALA A 107 10.34 2.48 0.67
N PRO A 108 11.61 2.60 0.25
CA PRO A 108 12.61 1.56 0.48
C PRO A 108 12.81 1.23 1.96
N ALA A 109 12.90 2.25 2.81
CA ALA A 109 13.05 2.05 4.25
C ALA A 109 11.81 1.39 4.86
N ARG A 110 10.61 1.79 4.44
CA ARG A 110 9.34 1.22 4.92
C ARG A 110 9.15 -0.23 4.47
N PHE A 111 9.51 -0.53 3.23
CA PHE A 111 9.40 -1.87 2.68
C PHE A 111 10.38 -2.85 3.33
N ARG A 112 11.60 -2.41 3.64
CA ARG A 112 12.65 -3.22 4.28
C ARG A 112 12.56 -3.28 5.79
N ALA A 113 11.62 -2.56 6.41
CA ALA A 113 11.42 -2.58 7.85
C ALA A 113 11.02 -3.97 8.32
N VAL A 114 11.75 -4.50 9.29
CA VAL A 114 11.45 -5.77 9.95
C VAL A 114 10.58 -5.49 11.16
N ARG A 115 9.46 -6.21 11.28
CA ARG A 115 8.64 -6.16 12.49
C ARG A 115 9.28 -7.09 13.54
N ILE A 116 9.74 -6.51 14.63
CA ILE A 116 10.23 -7.26 15.80
C ILE A 116 9.06 -7.31 16.80
N VAL A 117 8.64 -8.51 17.17
CA VAL A 117 7.67 -8.73 18.26
C VAL A 117 8.49 -9.16 19.47
N LEU A 118 8.50 -8.33 20.51
CA LEU A 118 9.06 -8.70 21.79
C LEU A 118 8.00 -9.48 22.56
N VAL A 119 8.29 -10.72 22.88
CA VAL A 119 7.46 -11.54 23.75
C VAL A 119 8.18 -11.60 25.09
N ASP A 120 7.55 -11.06 26.13
CA ASP A 120 8.07 -11.20 27.48
C ASP A 120 8.05 -12.69 27.86
N PRO A 121 9.15 -13.21 28.41
CA PRO A 121 9.13 -14.59 28.91
C PRO A 121 8.07 -14.72 30.00
N PRO A 122 7.39 -15.86 30.11
CA PRO A 122 6.43 -16.08 31.18
C PRO A 122 7.11 -15.84 32.53
N THR A 123 6.55 -14.95 33.30
CA THR A 123 7.02 -14.68 34.66
C THR A 123 6.96 -15.99 35.45
N ALA A 124 8.11 -16.52 35.82
CA ALA A 124 8.19 -17.71 36.66
C ALA A 124 7.79 -17.29 38.09
N ASP A 125 6.51 -17.04 38.32
CA ASP A 125 5.95 -16.83 39.65
C ASP A 125 5.48 -18.18 40.19
N GLY A 126 6.46 -19.04 40.40
CA GLY A 126 6.32 -20.31 41.13
C GLY A 126 6.79 -20.14 42.57
N ARG A 127 6.15 -19.27 43.36
CA ARG A 127 6.27 -19.36 44.83
C ARG A 127 5.46 -20.57 45.28
N THR A 128 6.11 -21.70 45.27
CA THR A 128 5.69 -22.86 46.08
C THR A 128 5.77 -22.42 47.53
N ARG A 129 4.64 -22.09 48.15
CA ARG A 129 4.55 -22.06 49.62
C ARG A 129 4.87 -23.46 50.11
N LEU A 130 6.06 -23.61 50.63
CA LEU A 130 6.38 -24.72 51.50
C LEU A 130 5.54 -24.51 52.76
N ASP A 131 4.42 -25.22 52.83
CA ASP A 131 3.63 -25.35 54.03
C ASP A 131 4.48 -26.13 55.02
N SER A 132 4.90 -25.48 56.10
CA SER A 132 5.62 -26.11 57.18
C SER A 132 4.62 -26.90 58.03
N PRO A 133 4.78 -28.21 58.22
CA PRO A 133 3.97 -28.94 59.19
C PRO A 133 4.48 -28.57 60.55
N ASN A 134 3.67 -27.87 61.33
CA ASN A 134 3.84 -27.68 62.75
C ASN A 134 3.40 -28.96 63.43
N GLY A 135 4.36 -29.58 64.07
CA GLY A 135 4.12 -30.67 65.01
C GLY A 135 3.75 -30.17 66.41
#